data_a1e6fef664ac2dbb264661e87665b3ff
#
_entry.id   a1e6fef664ac2dbb264661e87665b3ff
#
_cell.length_a   1.000
_cell.length_b   1.000
_cell.length_c   1.000
_cell.angle_alpha   90.00
_cell.angle_beta   90.00
_cell.angle_gamma   90.00
#
_symmetry.space_group_name_H-M   'P 1'
#
loop_
_entity.id
_entity.type
_entity.pdbx_description
1 polymer ?
#
loop_
_entity_poly.entity_id
_entity_poly.type
_entity_poly.pdbx_seq_one_letter_code
_entity_poly.pdbx_strand_id
1 'polypeptide(L)'
;MRIPLLCFGAMMALFFVGNALCASSPYPVVKPDPQAVAVATKWLSAVDAGNYAEAFTMFPARIRSAGDAMETQWVGYQRAKRTPLGWTLSRKLVKAWFTRTLPGSPDGYYEFFHYNTSFQRKTQAAESVTLTKESGHWQVSGYRFR
;
A
#
# COMPACT_ATOMS: atom_id res chain seq x y z
N MET A 1 50.80 -1.72 -53.89
CA MET A 1 49.49 -1.31 -53.37
C MET A 1 49.12 -2.22 -52.24
N ARG A 2 49.16 -1.67 -51.04
CA ARG A 2 49.05 -2.46 -49.80
C ARG A 2 47.74 -2.18 -49.11
N ILE A 3 46.99 -3.24 -48.80
CA ILE A 3 45.79 -3.23 -48.00
C ILE A 3 46.22 -3.45 -46.55
N PRO A 4 45.79 -2.70 -45.59
CA PRO A 4 45.89 -3.10 -44.19
C PRO A 4 44.55 -3.52 -43.63
N LEU A 5 44.52 -4.69 -43.27
CA LEU A 5 44.11 -5.44 -42.10
C LEU A 5 43.05 -4.81 -41.18
N LEU A 6 41.90 -5.52 -41.14
CA LEU A 6 40.81 -5.35 -40.18
C LEU A 6 41.30 -5.61 -38.75
N CYS A 7 41.01 -4.68 -37.86
CA CYS A 7 40.91 -4.96 -36.42
C CYS A 7 39.48 -5.24 -36.05
N PHE A 8 39.21 -6.49 -35.72
CA PHE A 8 37.95 -6.92 -35.06
C PHE A 8 38.01 -6.47 -33.60
N GLY A 9 37.28 -5.44 -33.28
CA GLY A 9 37.02 -5.04 -31.90
C GLY A 9 35.86 -5.86 -31.33
N ALA A 10 36.16 -6.81 -30.46
CA ALA A 10 35.17 -7.55 -29.71
C ALA A 10 34.45 -6.62 -28.73
N MET A 11 33.20 -6.35 -29.03
CA MET A 11 32.29 -5.59 -28.15
C MET A 11 31.77 -6.53 -27.07
N MET A 12 32.43 -6.50 -25.91
CA MET A 12 32.09 -7.24 -24.72
C MET A 12 30.86 -6.57 -24.10
N ALA A 13 29.70 -7.15 -24.35
CA ALA A 13 28.45 -6.74 -23.71
C ALA A 13 28.51 -7.12 -22.23
N LEU A 14 28.76 -6.13 -21.39
CA LEU A 14 28.60 -6.23 -19.94
C LEU A 14 27.08 -6.32 -19.63
N PHE A 15 26.61 -7.54 -19.40
CA PHE A 15 25.32 -7.77 -18.77
C PHE A 15 25.40 -7.27 -17.31
N PHE A 16 24.92 -6.06 -17.07
CA PHE A 16 24.56 -5.63 -15.74
C PHE A 16 23.34 -6.44 -15.31
N VAL A 17 23.59 -7.55 -14.62
CA VAL A 17 22.58 -8.20 -13.80
C VAL A 17 22.28 -7.25 -12.66
N GLY A 18 21.31 -6.38 -12.85
CA GLY A 18 20.76 -5.55 -11.80
C GLY A 18 20.13 -6.45 -10.77
N ASN A 19 20.83 -6.77 -9.69
CA ASN A 19 20.24 -7.30 -8.47
C ASN A 19 19.23 -6.25 -8.01
N ALA A 20 17.94 -6.49 -8.29
CA ALA A 20 16.86 -5.82 -7.60
C ALA A 20 16.97 -6.24 -6.12
N LEU A 21 17.71 -5.46 -5.35
CA LEU A 21 17.69 -5.52 -3.90
C LEU A 21 16.23 -5.29 -3.51
N CYS A 22 15.53 -6.35 -3.16
CA CYS A 22 14.29 -6.26 -2.42
C CYS A 22 14.61 -5.45 -1.16
N ALA A 23 14.31 -4.17 -1.17
CA ALA A 23 14.44 -3.34 0.01
C ALA A 23 13.57 -3.97 1.10
N SER A 24 14.21 -4.66 2.03
CA SER A 24 13.54 -5.20 3.20
C SER A 24 12.94 -4.02 3.96
N SER A 25 11.69 -4.16 4.39
CA SER A 25 11.06 -3.16 5.23
C SER A 25 11.96 -2.87 6.45
N PRO A 26 12.17 -1.61 6.82
CA PRO A 26 12.93 -1.27 8.02
C PRO A 26 12.21 -1.69 9.32
N TYR A 27 10.99 -2.14 9.21
CA TYR A 27 10.16 -2.54 10.35
C TYR A 27 10.12 -4.06 10.50
N PRO A 28 10.11 -4.57 11.76
CA PRO A 28 10.04 -6.01 12.01
C PRO A 28 8.73 -6.59 11.47
N VAL A 29 8.83 -7.74 10.81
CA VAL A 29 7.66 -8.53 10.40
C VAL A 29 7.06 -9.15 11.65
N VAL A 30 5.74 -9.01 11.82
CA VAL A 30 5.01 -9.49 13.00
C VAL A 30 3.82 -10.36 12.61
N LYS A 31 3.35 -11.17 13.55
CA LYS A 31 2.01 -11.75 13.46
C LYS A 31 1.01 -10.61 13.72
N PRO A 32 0.07 -10.36 12.78
CA PRO A 32 -0.86 -9.25 12.93
C PRO A 32 -1.78 -9.43 14.14
N ASP A 33 -2.15 -8.32 14.78
CA ASP A 33 -3.18 -8.29 15.81
C ASP A 33 -4.53 -8.68 15.18
N PRO A 34 -5.25 -9.69 15.69
CA PRO A 34 -6.53 -10.11 15.13
C PRO A 34 -7.58 -8.99 15.11
N GLN A 35 -7.56 -8.06 16.07
CA GLN A 35 -8.47 -6.91 16.09
C GLN A 35 -8.11 -5.92 14.98
N ALA A 36 -6.83 -5.68 14.73
CA ALA A 36 -6.38 -4.86 13.63
C ALA A 36 -6.78 -5.45 12.28
N VAL A 37 -6.66 -6.78 12.13
CA VAL A 37 -7.13 -7.50 10.92
C VAL A 37 -8.63 -7.31 10.72
N ALA A 38 -9.43 -7.45 11.77
CA ALA A 38 -10.89 -7.26 11.68
C ALA A 38 -11.26 -5.83 11.25
N VAL A 39 -10.58 -4.83 11.80
CA VAL A 39 -10.78 -3.41 11.43
C VAL A 39 -10.38 -3.17 9.97
N ALA A 40 -9.22 -3.66 9.55
CA ALA A 40 -8.78 -3.52 8.16
C ALA A 40 -9.76 -4.19 7.19
N THR A 41 -10.25 -5.38 7.52
CA THR A 41 -11.22 -6.13 6.70
C THR A 41 -12.53 -5.37 6.55
N LYS A 42 -13.08 -4.87 7.66
CA LYS A 42 -14.30 -4.06 7.64
C LYS A 42 -14.13 -2.81 6.77
N TRP A 43 -13.02 -2.11 6.96
CA TRP A 43 -12.71 -0.89 6.19
C TRP A 43 -12.56 -1.18 4.70
N LEU A 44 -11.80 -2.22 4.34
CA LEU A 44 -11.61 -2.64 2.95
C LEU A 44 -12.94 -3.05 2.29
N SER A 45 -13.85 -3.67 3.04
CA SER A 45 -15.20 -4.01 2.53
C SER A 45 -16.00 -2.77 2.16
N ALA A 46 -15.93 -1.70 2.95
CA ALA A 46 -16.57 -0.42 2.62
C ALA A 46 -15.96 0.20 1.35
N VAL A 47 -14.64 0.16 1.22
CA VAL A 47 -13.92 0.65 0.03
C VAL A 47 -14.30 -0.17 -1.21
N ASP A 48 -14.36 -1.49 -1.10
CA ASP A 48 -14.72 -2.39 -2.19
C ASP A 48 -16.16 -2.19 -2.67
N ALA A 49 -17.07 -1.86 -1.75
CA ALA A 49 -18.45 -1.53 -2.03
C ALA A 49 -18.63 -0.10 -2.63
N GLY A 50 -17.55 0.69 -2.71
CA GLY A 50 -17.62 2.09 -3.14
C GLY A 50 -18.14 3.05 -2.08
N ASN A 51 -18.32 2.60 -0.85
CA ASN A 51 -18.80 3.38 0.30
C ASN A 51 -17.66 4.20 0.91
N TYR A 52 -17.04 5.06 0.11
CA TYR A 52 -15.84 5.80 0.50
C TYR A 52 -16.11 6.78 1.64
N ALA A 53 -17.27 7.44 1.69
CA ALA A 53 -17.64 8.31 2.79
C ALA A 53 -17.72 7.53 4.12
N GLU A 54 -18.33 6.35 4.12
CA GLU A 54 -18.34 5.47 5.28
C GLU A 54 -16.93 5.06 5.69
N ALA A 55 -16.08 4.65 4.73
CA ALA A 55 -14.70 4.31 5.00
C ALA A 55 -13.93 5.49 5.62
N PHE A 56 -14.20 6.73 5.21
CA PHE A 56 -13.58 7.92 5.79
C PHE A 56 -13.99 8.13 7.26
N THR A 57 -15.22 7.82 7.64
CA THR A 57 -15.65 7.93 9.05
C THR A 57 -14.89 7.00 10.00
N MET A 58 -14.26 5.93 9.47
CA MET A 58 -13.47 4.98 10.25
C MET A 58 -12.02 5.43 10.50
N PHE A 59 -11.60 6.57 9.94
CA PHE A 59 -10.30 7.16 10.25
C PHE A 59 -10.25 7.76 11.66
N PRO A 60 -9.05 7.91 12.26
CA PRO A 60 -8.88 8.62 13.53
C PRO A 60 -9.45 10.03 13.50
N ALA A 61 -9.95 10.48 14.64
CA ALA A 61 -10.53 11.82 14.77
C ALA A 61 -9.58 12.93 14.30
N ARG A 62 -8.28 12.80 14.55
CA ARG A 62 -7.25 13.75 14.10
C ARG A 62 -7.18 13.91 12.56
N ILE A 63 -7.52 12.87 11.80
CA ILE A 63 -7.59 12.93 10.34
C ILE A 63 -8.93 13.54 9.91
N ARG A 64 -10.03 13.09 10.53
CA ARG A 64 -11.38 13.56 10.20
C ARG A 64 -11.60 15.03 10.55
N SER A 65 -10.97 15.52 11.61
CA SER A 65 -11.07 16.93 12.06
C SER A 65 -10.40 17.93 11.11
N ALA A 66 -9.71 17.47 10.07
CA ALA A 66 -9.20 18.35 9.01
C ALA A 66 -10.34 18.99 8.15
N GLY A 67 -11.59 18.57 8.38
CA GLY A 67 -12.79 19.20 7.83
C GLY A 67 -13.33 18.53 6.56
N ASP A 68 -14.51 18.97 6.12
CA ASP A 68 -15.27 18.39 5.00
C ASP A 68 -14.50 18.42 3.67
N ALA A 69 -13.61 19.38 3.50
CA ALA A 69 -12.76 19.46 2.31
C ALA A 69 -11.82 18.25 2.20
N MET A 70 -11.28 17.77 3.33
CA MET A 70 -10.43 16.58 3.38
C MET A 70 -11.22 15.33 3.00
N GLU A 71 -12.41 15.17 3.55
CA GLU A 71 -13.30 14.04 3.20
C GLU A 71 -13.63 14.06 1.71
N THR A 72 -14.10 15.19 1.19
CA THR A 72 -14.45 15.34 -0.23
C THR A 72 -13.29 15.00 -1.14
N GLN A 73 -12.09 15.52 -0.84
CA GLN A 73 -10.88 15.26 -1.60
C GLN A 73 -10.50 13.77 -1.56
N TRP A 74 -10.52 13.17 -0.37
CA TRP A 74 -10.17 11.77 -0.19
C TRP A 74 -11.15 10.84 -0.91
N VAL A 75 -12.46 11.07 -0.75
CA VAL A 75 -13.53 10.32 -1.44
C VAL A 75 -13.38 10.41 -2.94
N GLY A 76 -13.16 11.63 -3.47
CA GLY A 76 -12.94 11.86 -4.89
C GLY A 76 -11.72 11.13 -5.42
N TYR A 77 -10.61 11.17 -4.67
CA TYR A 77 -9.38 10.46 -5.01
C TYR A 77 -9.59 8.94 -5.06
N GLN A 78 -10.24 8.36 -4.02
CA GLN A 78 -10.48 6.92 -3.97
C GLN A 78 -11.39 6.48 -5.11
N ARG A 79 -12.46 7.21 -5.38
CA ARG A 79 -13.37 6.94 -6.49
C ARG A 79 -12.64 6.93 -7.83
N ALA A 80 -11.84 7.96 -8.10
CA ALA A 80 -11.08 8.06 -9.35
C ALA A 80 -10.07 6.92 -9.52
N LYS A 81 -9.48 6.44 -8.43
CA LYS A 81 -8.46 5.38 -8.46
C LYS A 81 -9.05 3.97 -8.45
N ARG A 82 -10.13 3.73 -7.70
CA ARG A 82 -10.71 2.40 -7.50
C ARG A 82 -11.70 1.98 -8.59
N THR A 83 -12.53 2.91 -9.06
CA THR A 83 -13.55 2.60 -10.09
C THR A 83 -12.97 1.95 -11.34
N PRO A 84 -11.83 2.37 -11.90
CA PRO A 84 -11.26 1.74 -13.08
C PRO A 84 -10.81 0.28 -12.88
N LEU A 85 -10.60 -0.16 -11.63
CA LEU A 85 -10.13 -1.51 -11.32
C LEU A 85 -11.24 -2.57 -11.42
N GLY A 86 -12.50 -2.15 -11.27
CA GLY A 86 -13.65 -3.06 -11.17
C GLY A 86 -13.71 -3.75 -9.78
N TRP A 87 -14.38 -4.91 -9.75
CA TRP A 87 -14.59 -5.66 -8.50
C TRP A 87 -13.29 -6.24 -7.96
N THR A 88 -13.18 -6.31 -6.63
CA THR A 88 -12.15 -7.11 -5.97
C THR A 88 -12.51 -8.59 -6.10
N LEU A 89 -11.63 -9.36 -6.74
CA LEU A 89 -11.83 -10.80 -6.95
C LEU A 89 -11.22 -11.62 -5.83
N SER A 90 -10.06 -11.22 -5.33
CA SER A 90 -9.39 -11.86 -4.21
C SER A 90 -8.44 -10.89 -3.51
N ARG A 91 -8.22 -11.11 -2.22
CA ARG A 91 -7.25 -10.36 -1.42
C ARG A 91 -6.60 -11.28 -0.40
N LYS A 92 -5.27 -11.28 -0.36
CA LYS A 92 -4.49 -12.07 0.57
C LYS A 92 -3.52 -11.18 1.33
N LEU A 93 -3.61 -11.19 2.66
CA LEU A 93 -2.60 -10.58 3.52
C LEU A 93 -1.30 -11.38 3.41
N VAL A 94 -0.22 -10.73 2.98
CA VAL A 94 1.07 -11.39 2.76
C VAL A 94 2.12 -11.01 3.79
N LYS A 95 2.04 -9.80 4.34
CA LYS A 95 2.96 -9.33 5.40
C LYS A 95 2.27 -8.34 6.32
N ALA A 96 2.70 -8.34 7.57
CA ALA A 96 2.39 -7.30 8.54
C ALA A 96 3.68 -6.80 9.19
N TRP A 97 3.76 -5.51 9.43
CA TRP A 97 4.86 -4.86 10.14
C TRP A 97 4.33 -4.00 11.26
N PHE A 98 5.16 -3.78 12.23
CA PHE A 98 4.84 -2.96 13.39
C PHE A 98 5.88 -1.86 13.57
N THR A 99 5.45 -0.69 14.03
CA THR A 99 6.31 0.37 14.53
C THR A 99 5.62 1.16 15.64
N ARG A 100 6.41 1.86 16.45
CA ARG A 100 5.92 2.84 17.43
C ARG A 100 6.06 4.28 16.95
N THR A 101 6.85 4.49 15.92
CA THR A 101 7.13 5.82 15.38
C THR A 101 6.84 5.83 13.90
N LEU A 102 6.14 6.85 13.43
CA LEU A 102 5.83 7.05 12.01
C LEU A 102 6.06 8.53 11.67
N PRO A 103 6.93 8.85 10.70
CA PRO A 103 7.21 10.23 10.33
C PRO A 103 5.92 11.00 10.02
N GLY A 104 5.77 12.19 10.61
CA GLY A 104 4.58 13.02 10.44
C GLY A 104 3.32 12.57 11.20
N SER A 105 3.46 11.60 12.08
CA SER A 105 2.37 11.10 12.95
C SER A 105 2.84 11.06 14.41
N PRO A 106 1.91 11.14 15.39
CA PRO A 106 2.26 10.96 16.79
C PRO A 106 2.88 9.59 17.06
N ASP A 107 3.73 9.49 18.07
CA ASP A 107 4.21 8.20 18.56
C ASP A 107 3.04 7.35 19.06
N GLY A 108 3.06 6.05 18.75
CA GLY A 108 1.95 5.17 19.07
C GLY A 108 2.15 3.74 18.61
N TYR A 109 1.07 3.03 18.42
CA TYR A 109 1.08 1.69 17.85
C TYR A 109 0.57 1.76 16.42
N TYR A 110 1.42 1.30 15.48
CA TYR A 110 1.10 1.24 14.06
C TYR A 110 1.34 -0.16 13.53
N GLU A 111 0.36 -0.70 12.81
CA GLU A 111 0.54 -1.89 11.99
C GLU A 111 0.34 -1.55 10.51
N PHE A 112 1.18 -2.13 9.66
CA PHE A 112 1.09 -2.02 8.22
C PHE A 112 0.74 -3.38 7.66
N PHE A 113 -0.37 -3.47 6.99
CA PHE A 113 -0.78 -4.68 6.29
C PHE A 113 -0.52 -4.54 4.80
N HIS A 114 0.16 -5.52 4.27
CA HIS A 114 0.43 -5.60 2.84
C HIS A 114 -0.33 -6.77 2.24
N TYR A 115 -1.13 -6.48 1.23
CA TYR A 115 -1.97 -7.45 0.55
C TYR A 115 -1.56 -7.62 -0.90
N ASN A 116 -1.63 -8.84 -1.40
CA ASN A 116 -1.75 -9.12 -2.80
C ASN A 116 -3.23 -9.18 -3.15
N THR A 117 -3.66 -8.34 -4.08
CA THR A 117 -5.06 -8.21 -4.47
C THR A 117 -5.21 -8.39 -5.97
N SER A 118 -6.25 -9.11 -6.36
CA SER A 118 -6.68 -9.24 -7.74
C SER A 118 -8.00 -8.50 -7.92
N PHE A 119 -8.02 -7.58 -8.86
CA PHE A 119 -9.21 -6.87 -9.31
C PHE A 119 -9.63 -7.36 -10.69
N GLN A 120 -10.86 -7.12 -11.06
CA GLN A 120 -11.42 -7.52 -12.37
C GLN A 120 -10.57 -7.03 -13.55
N ARG A 121 -10.03 -5.81 -13.48
CA ARG A 121 -9.23 -5.19 -14.55
C ARG A 121 -7.75 -5.02 -14.20
N LYS A 122 -7.31 -5.54 -13.06
CA LYS A 122 -5.91 -5.55 -12.62
C LYS A 122 -5.66 -6.76 -11.74
N THR A 123 -5.11 -7.80 -12.32
CA THR A 123 -4.93 -9.11 -11.67
C THR A 123 -3.82 -9.16 -10.63
N GLN A 124 -2.89 -8.20 -10.64
CA GLN A 124 -1.81 -8.11 -9.67
C GLN A 124 -1.70 -6.67 -9.16
N ALA A 125 -2.13 -6.45 -7.95
CA ALA A 125 -2.02 -5.19 -7.27
C ALA A 125 -1.48 -5.41 -5.86
N ALA A 126 -0.64 -4.49 -5.41
CA ALA A 126 -0.20 -4.42 -4.03
C ALA A 126 -1.03 -3.37 -3.30
N GLU A 127 -1.79 -3.78 -2.29
CA GLU A 127 -2.48 -2.87 -1.39
C GLU A 127 -1.74 -2.79 -0.06
N SER A 128 -1.69 -1.60 0.53
CA SER A 128 -1.15 -1.40 1.88
C SER A 128 -2.16 -0.61 2.71
N VAL A 129 -2.48 -1.15 3.88
CA VAL A 129 -3.32 -0.51 4.88
C VAL A 129 -2.46 -0.21 6.09
N THR A 130 -2.48 1.04 6.55
CA THR A 130 -1.85 1.45 7.79
C THR A 130 -2.91 1.56 8.86
N LEU A 131 -2.69 0.91 9.99
CA LEU A 131 -3.56 0.98 11.16
C LEU A 131 -2.83 1.67 12.31
N THR A 132 -3.56 2.43 13.10
CA THR A 132 -3.10 3.03 14.34
C THR A 132 -3.98 2.56 15.49
N LYS A 133 -3.39 2.43 16.69
CA LYS A 133 -4.15 2.11 17.90
C LYS A 133 -4.21 3.36 18.77
N GLU A 134 -5.35 4.00 18.79
CA GLU A 134 -5.62 5.20 19.59
C GLU A 134 -6.67 4.88 20.66
N SER A 135 -6.43 5.32 21.91
CA SER A 135 -7.32 5.04 23.06
C SER A 135 -7.74 3.56 23.19
N GLY A 136 -6.82 2.65 22.85
CA GLY A 136 -7.06 1.20 22.91
C GLY A 136 -7.77 0.60 21.70
N HIS A 137 -8.22 1.40 20.75
CA HIS A 137 -8.96 0.96 19.56
C HIS A 137 -8.14 1.07 18.28
N TRP A 138 -8.18 0.02 17.46
CA TRP A 138 -7.59 0.04 16.14
C TRP A 138 -8.45 0.84 15.16
N GLN A 139 -7.79 1.67 14.33
CA GLN A 139 -8.41 2.45 13.27
C GLN A 139 -7.50 2.45 12.04
N VAL A 140 -8.08 2.53 10.85
CA VAL A 140 -7.29 2.72 9.62
C VAL A 140 -6.84 4.17 9.55
N SER A 141 -5.55 4.40 9.38
CA SER A 141 -4.95 5.74 9.26
C SER A 141 -4.30 6.02 7.91
N GLY A 142 -4.22 5.02 7.04
CA GLY A 142 -3.67 5.17 5.70
C GLY A 142 -4.00 4.02 4.77
N TYR A 143 -4.08 4.33 3.49
CA TYR A 143 -4.33 3.36 2.43
C TYR A 143 -3.59 3.73 1.16
N ARG A 144 -2.99 2.74 0.54
CA ARG A 144 -2.29 2.90 -0.73
C ARG A 144 -2.42 1.62 -1.54
N PHE A 145 -2.52 1.76 -2.86
CA PHE A 145 -2.36 0.63 -3.78
C PHE A 145 -1.54 1.02 -5.02
N ARG A 146 -0.93 0.01 -5.64
CA ARG A 146 -0.09 0.12 -6.84
C ARG A 146 -0.42 -0.94 -7.86
#